data_b38ee655790a28a5aa0ab9cbd2f880a4
#
_entry.id   b38ee655790a28a5aa0ab9cbd2f880a4
#
_cell.length_a   1.000
_cell.length_b   1.000
_cell.length_c   1.000
_cell.angle_alpha   90.00
_cell.angle_beta   90.00
_cell.angle_gamma   90.00
#
_symmetry.space_group_name_H-M   'P 1'
#
loop_
_entity.id
_entity.type
_entity.pdbx_description
1 polymer ?
#
loop_
_entity_poly.entity_id
_entity_poly.type
_entity_poly.pdbx_seq_one_letter_code
_entity_poly.pdbx_strand_id
1 'polypeptide(L)'
;MSASKSKTADAKPKRPSQRAAAKLAAKAAVKPAAAPAAGAPAEQPQPAAAAGPAPKPTRGRGKQPVDLGDALVHAFETNERINQYLLEQLAPEIWDLEAPVGKGRVIRGVFAHIHNVRRLWLARRADEANAPAKLERDSATIEETRTALSASCAAVTTLLREALAGGGHMAEFKPDVAGFVGYAIAHEAHHRGQICILARLLGKPLPQAQGYELWNWRKRAEEARPEEP
;
A
#
# COMPACT_ATOMS: atom_id res chain seq x y z
N MET A 1 59.18 -41.51 -10.86
CA MET A 1 58.78 -40.09 -10.73
C MET A 1 57.40 -40.03 -10.09
N SER A 2 57.37 -39.73 -8.81
CA SER A 2 56.18 -39.82 -7.96
C SER A 2 55.57 -38.43 -7.82
N ALA A 3 54.30 -38.25 -8.22
CA ALA A 3 53.58 -36.98 -8.10
C ALA A 3 52.69 -37.02 -6.85
N SER A 4 53.06 -36.19 -5.88
CA SER A 4 52.34 -35.97 -4.63
C SER A 4 51.08 -35.15 -4.88
N LYS A 5 49.89 -35.68 -4.49
CA LYS A 5 48.63 -34.94 -4.46
C LYS A 5 48.43 -34.30 -3.09
N SER A 6 48.51 -32.97 -2.98
CA SER A 6 48.14 -32.25 -1.77
C SER A 6 46.61 -32.09 -1.72
N LYS A 7 45.99 -32.57 -0.64
CA LYS A 7 44.59 -32.37 -0.27
C LYS A 7 44.49 -31.09 0.56
N THR A 8 43.91 -30.03 -0.01
CA THR A 8 43.45 -28.88 0.77
C THR A 8 42.07 -29.20 1.36
N ALA A 9 42.00 -29.22 2.69
CA ALA A 9 40.77 -29.42 3.43
C ALA A 9 40.05 -28.07 3.59
N ASP A 10 38.87 -27.97 3.01
CA ASP A 10 37.97 -26.83 3.12
C ASP A 10 37.27 -26.85 4.50
N ALA A 11 37.68 -25.99 5.40
CA ALA A 11 37.11 -25.88 6.74
C ALA A 11 35.86 -24.98 6.74
N LYS A 12 34.68 -25.58 6.79
CA LYS A 12 33.39 -24.93 6.95
C LYS A 12 33.33 -24.17 8.29
N PRO A 13 32.96 -22.89 8.34
CA PRO A 13 32.87 -22.12 9.58
C PRO A 13 31.82 -22.71 10.53
N LYS A 14 32.18 -22.98 11.76
CA LYS A 14 31.30 -23.48 12.83
C LYS A 14 30.32 -22.37 13.24
N ARG A 15 29.01 -22.65 13.19
CA ARG A 15 27.96 -21.79 13.75
C ARG A 15 28.17 -21.61 15.26
N PRO A 16 28.05 -20.39 15.80
CA PRO A 16 28.14 -20.18 17.25
C PRO A 16 26.98 -20.90 17.97
N SER A 17 27.28 -21.46 19.16
CA SER A 17 26.28 -22.20 19.94
C SER A 17 25.17 -21.27 20.47
N GLN A 18 23.96 -21.81 20.64
CA GLN A 18 22.79 -21.07 21.16
C GLN A 18 23.05 -20.36 22.51
N ARG A 19 23.97 -20.86 23.31
CA ARG A 19 24.39 -20.23 24.58
C ARG A 19 25.16 -18.92 24.38
N ALA A 20 25.93 -18.77 23.30
CA ALA A 20 26.66 -17.54 22.99
C ALA A 20 25.69 -16.43 22.48
N ALA A 21 24.68 -16.81 21.74
CA ALA A 21 23.64 -15.87 21.26
C ALA A 21 22.79 -15.31 22.42
N ALA A 22 22.43 -16.14 23.39
CA ALA A 22 21.65 -15.70 24.57
C ALA A 22 22.43 -14.71 25.46
N LYS A 23 23.76 -14.84 25.56
CA LYS A 23 24.62 -13.98 26.39
C LYS A 23 24.85 -12.59 25.74
N LEU A 24 24.79 -12.50 24.40
CA LEU A 24 24.82 -11.22 23.69
C LEU A 24 23.47 -10.46 23.80
N ALA A 25 22.34 -11.18 23.77
CA ALA A 25 21.02 -10.58 23.92
C ALA A 25 20.79 -9.98 25.31
N ALA A 26 21.33 -10.58 26.36
CA ALA A 26 21.20 -10.08 27.73
C ALA A 26 22.00 -8.79 28.01
N LYS A 27 23.00 -8.46 27.19
CA LYS A 27 23.85 -7.25 27.38
C LYS A 27 23.29 -6.01 26.62
N ALA A 28 22.28 -6.17 25.78
CA ALA A 28 21.64 -5.12 25.01
C ALA A 28 20.28 -4.64 25.59
N ALA A 29 19.91 -5.08 26.79
CA ALA A 29 18.73 -4.58 27.48
C ALA A 29 19.01 -3.17 28.03
N VAL A 30 18.93 -2.19 27.18
CA VAL A 30 18.78 -0.78 27.58
C VAL A 30 17.40 -0.65 28.21
N LYS A 31 17.37 -0.23 29.50
CA LYS A 31 16.16 0.09 30.25
C LYS A 31 15.27 1.01 29.40
N PRO A 32 14.03 0.64 29.10
CA PRO A 32 13.17 1.55 28.32
C PRO A 32 12.97 2.82 29.12
N ALA A 33 13.33 3.97 28.53
CA ALA A 33 12.89 5.25 29.01
C ALA A 33 11.36 5.26 29.03
N ALA A 34 10.76 5.70 30.14
CA ALA A 34 9.32 5.81 30.26
C ALA A 34 8.76 6.56 29.04
N ALA A 35 7.89 5.92 28.28
CA ALA A 35 7.15 6.59 27.23
C ALA A 35 6.34 7.73 27.87
N PRO A 36 6.32 8.94 27.28
CA PRO A 36 5.38 9.93 27.70
C PRO A 36 3.97 9.35 27.55
N ALA A 37 3.16 9.50 28.61
CA ALA A 37 1.78 9.05 28.62
C ALA A 37 1.10 9.49 27.33
N ALA A 38 0.51 8.53 26.63
CA ALA A 38 -0.32 8.80 25.47
C ALA A 38 -1.44 9.73 25.93
N GLY A 39 -1.34 11.00 25.55
CA GLY A 39 -2.44 11.95 25.74
C GLY A 39 -3.66 11.35 25.04
N ALA A 40 -4.79 11.37 25.74
CA ALA A 40 -6.07 10.98 25.18
C ALA A 40 -6.24 11.66 23.81
N PRO A 41 -6.84 11.00 22.81
CA PRO A 41 -7.10 11.61 21.53
C PRO A 41 -7.89 12.89 21.78
N ALA A 42 -7.33 14.03 21.37
CA ALA A 42 -8.01 15.31 21.44
C ALA A 42 -9.32 15.17 20.65
N GLU A 43 -10.42 15.33 21.35
CA GLU A 43 -11.75 15.42 20.77
C GLU A 43 -11.70 16.52 19.71
N GLN A 44 -11.97 16.16 18.47
CA GLN A 44 -11.97 17.09 17.36
C GLN A 44 -13.10 18.10 17.62
N PRO A 45 -12.84 19.42 17.60
CA PRO A 45 -13.91 20.37 17.72
C PRO A 45 -14.84 20.23 16.52
N GLN A 46 -16.04 19.72 16.74
CA GLN A 46 -17.11 19.81 15.75
C GLN A 46 -17.38 21.30 15.53
N PRO A 47 -17.43 21.77 14.29
CA PRO A 47 -17.82 23.15 14.04
C PRO A 47 -19.24 23.36 14.57
N ALA A 48 -19.39 24.30 15.49
CA ALA A 48 -20.68 24.70 16.00
C ALA A 48 -21.59 25.07 14.82
N ALA A 49 -22.69 24.36 14.68
CA ALA A 49 -23.72 24.66 13.68
C ALA A 49 -24.31 26.02 14.02
N ALA A 50 -23.93 27.05 13.25
CA ALA A 50 -24.64 28.31 13.24
C ALA A 50 -26.06 28.01 12.73
N ALA A 51 -27.05 28.20 13.60
CA ALA A 51 -28.46 28.11 13.24
C ALA A 51 -28.79 29.26 12.28
N GLY A 52 -28.66 28.98 10.98
CA GLY A 52 -29.23 29.79 9.93
C GLY A 52 -30.74 29.54 9.77
N PRO A 53 -31.51 30.47 9.20
CA PRO A 53 -32.93 30.30 9.01
C PRO A 53 -33.23 29.05 8.20
N ALA A 54 -34.26 28.30 8.62
CA ALA A 54 -34.63 27.03 8.00
C ALA A 54 -34.82 27.19 6.48
N PRO A 55 -34.14 26.37 5.66
CA PRO A 55 -34.29 26.45 4.22
C PRO A 55 -35.74 26.04 3.85
N LYS A 56 -36.38 26.84 3.01
CA LYS A 56 -37.66 26.47 2.40
C LYS A 56 -37.53 25.13 1.68
N PRO A 57 -38.53 24.23 1.77
CA PRO A 57 -38.41 22.92 1.13
C PRO A 57 -38.36 23.11 -0.39
N THR A 58 -37.18 23.08 -0.97
CA THR A 58 -37.02 22.86 -2.41
C THR A 58 -37.42 21.41 -2.65
N ARG A 59 -38.42 21.18 -3.51
CA ARG A 59 -38.74 19.87 -4.08
C ARG A 59 -37.45 19.32 -4.71
N GLY A 60 -36.65 18.62 -3.91
CA GLY A 60 -35.44 17.99 -4.40
C GLY A 60 -35.77 16.94 -5.43
N ARG A 61 -35.21 17.03 -6.60
CA ARG A 61 -35.06 15.89 -7.51
C ARG A 61 -34.58 14.74 -6.65
N GLY A 62 -35.40 13.69 -6.51
CA GLY A 62 -35.05 12.52 -5.70
C GLY A 62 -33.66 12.05 -6.13
N LYS A 63 -32.74 11.90 -5.14
CA LYS A 63 -31.42 11.37 -5.43
C LYS A 63 -31.60 9.98 -6.04
N GLN A 64 -31.03 9.78 -7.22
CA GLN A 64 -31.00 8.45 -7.83
C GLN A 64 -30.38 7.45 -6.86
N PRO A 65 -30.89 6.21 -6.80
CA PRO A 65 -30.26 5.16 -6.00
C PRO A 65 -28.79 5.00 -6.39
N VAL A 66 -27.92 4.75 -5.39
CA VAL A 66 -26.50 4.47 -5.65
C VAL A 66 -26.39 3.10 -6.31
N ASP A 67 -25.73 3.03 -7.46
CA ASP A 67 -25.27 1.75 -8.01
C ASP A 67 -24.11 1.23 -7.17
N LEU A 68 -24.39 0.18 -6.39
CA LEU A 68 -23.39 -0.42 -5.48
C LEU A 68 -22.23 -1.07 -6.23
N GLY A 69 -22.46 -1.58 -7.43
CA GLY A 69 -21.40 -2.15 -8.24
C GLY A 69 -20.41 -1.08 -8.70
N ASP A 70 -20.94 0.02 -9.26
CA ASP A 70 -20.11 1.16 -9.64
C ASP A 70 -19.43 1.81 -8.42
N ALA A 71 -20.12 1.90 -7.28
CA ALA A 71 -19.52 2.42 -6.05
C ALA A 71 -18.34 1.57 -5.56
N LEU A 72 -18.39 0.25 -5.69
CA LEU A 72 -17.27 -0.65 -5.35
C LEU A 72 -16.08 -0.42 -6.29
N VAL A 73 -16.33 -0.30 -7.58
CA VAL A 73 -15.29 0.01 -8.57
C VAL A 73 -14.65 1.35 -8.25
N HIS A 74 -15.49 2.38 -8.01
CA HIS A 74 -15.00 3.72 -7.65
C HIS A 74 -14.20 3.73 -6.34
N ALA A 75 -14.57 2.91 -5.36
CA ALA A 75 -13.79 2.79 -4.12
C ALA A 75 -12.38 2.24 -4.40
N PHE A 76 -12.23 1.29 -5.32
CA PHE A 76 -10.92 0.77 -5.70
C PHE A 76 -10.11 1.81 -6.51
N GLU A 77 -10.74 2.53 -7.43
CA GLU A 77 -10.11 3.64 -8.17
C GLU A 77 -9.64 4.76 -7.23
N THR A 78 -10.45 5.10 -6.23
CA THR A 78 -10.09 6.05 -5.18
C THR A 78 -8.87 5.57 -4.38
N ASN A 79 -8.82 4.28 -4.02
CA ASN A 79 -7.67 3.70 -3.34
C ASN A 79 -6.39 3.76 -4.19
N GLU A 80 -6.51 3.58 -5.51
CA GLU A 80 -5.37 3.80 -6.42
C GLU A 80 -4.92 5.25 -6.42
N ARG A 81 -5.85 6.21 -6.49
CA ARG A 81 -5.48 7.64 -6.44
C ARG A 81 -4.74 7.99 -5.14
N ILE A 82 -5.07 7.33 -4.03
CA ILE A 82 -4.32 7.48 -2.77
C ILE A 82 -2.88 6.93 -2.90
N ASN A 83 -2.67 5.80 -3.60
CA ASN A 83 -1.33 5.28 -3.85
C ASN A 83 -0.50 6.24 -4.71
N GLN A 84 -1.10 6.79 -5.78
CA GLN A 84 -0.46 7.78 -6.64
C GLN A 84 -0.13 9.05 -5.87
N TYR A 85 -1.06 9.54 -5.05
CA TYR A 85 -0.83 10.70 -4.20
C TYR A 85 0.33 10.46 -3.23
N LEU A 86 0.40 9.29 -2.57
CA LEU A 86 1.53 8.97 -1.71
C LEU A 86 2.85 8.98 -2.49
N LEU A 87 2.88 8.38 -3.68
CA LEU A 87 4.06 8.37 -4.54
C LEU A 87 4.53 9.79 -4.90
N GLU A 88 3.60 10.70 -5.17
CA GLU A 88 3.85 12.11 -5.48
C GLU A 88 4.45 12.91 -4.30
N GLN A 89 4.13 12.51 -3.06
CA GLN A 89 4.56 13.23 -1.86
C GLN A 89 5.89 12.74 -1.30
N LEU A 90 6.43 11.65 -1.80
CA LEU A 90 7.69 11.11 -1.31
C LEU A 90 8.89 11.89 -1.86
N ALA A 91 9.87 12.12 -1.00
CA ALA A 91 11.15 12.68 -1.40
C ALA A 91 11.90 11.67 -2.31
N PRO A 92 12.30 12.04 -3.53
CA PRO A 92 12.90 11.09 -4.46
C PRO A 92 14.20 10.45 -3.96
N GLU A 93 14.95 11.15 -3.13
CA GLU A 93 16.23 10.70 -2.59
C GLU A 93 16.13 9.49 -1.66
N ILE A 94 14.95 9.17 -1.12
CA ILE A 94 14.75 7.99 -0.26
C ILE A 94 14.22 6.77 -1.02
N TRP A 95 14.03 6.88 -2.32
CA TRP A 95 13.40 5.85 -3.14
C TRP A 95 14.07 4.49 -3.05
N ASP A 96 15.42 4.50 -3.05
CA ASP A 96 16.29 3.32 -3.09
C ASP A 96 16.98 3.01 -1.77
N LEU A 97 16.78 3.84 -0.74
CA LEU A 97 17.50 3.71 0.50
C LEU A 97 16.92 2.60 1.38
N GLU A 98 17.81 1.80 1.95
CA GLU A 98 17.43 0.85 3.01
C GLU A 98 17.24 1.59 4.34
N ALA A 99 16.21 1.20 5.09
CA ALA A 99 16.01 1.76 6.42
C ALA A 99 17.18 1.39 7.34
N PRO A 100 17.60 2.31 8.24
CA PRO A 100 18.76 2.12 9.10
C PRO A 100 18.56 1.02 10.16
N VAL A 101 17.35 0.53 10.34
CA VAL A 101 16.98 -0.48 11.34
C VAL A 101 16.33 -1.68 10.67
N GLY A 102 16.94 -2.84 10.86
CA GLY A 102 16.44 -4.10 10.34
C GLY A 102 16.79 -4.35 8.87
N LYS A 103 16.57 -5.60 8.41
CA LYS A 103 16.59 -5.94 6.98
C LYS A 103 15.22 -5.62 6.42
N GLY A 104 15.02 -4.37 5.98
CA GLY A 104 13.73 -3.88 5.50
C GLY A 104 13.60 -3.89 3.98
N ARG A 105 12.36 -3.78 3.53
CA ARG A 105 12.07 -3.45 2.14
C ARG A 105 12.38 -1.98 1.91
N VAL A 106 12.98 -1.65 0.80
CA VAL A 106 13.07 -0.27 0.32
C VAL A 106 11.70 0.19 -0.20
N ILE A 107 11.45 1.51 -0.22
CA ILE A 107 10.16 2.09 -0.64
C ILE A 107 9.76 1.59 -2.03
N ARG A 108 10.70 1.63 -2.99
CA ARG A 108 10.54 1.06 -4.33
C ARG A 108 9.96 -0.35 -4.30
N GLY A 109 10.57 -1.24 -3.52
CA GLY A 109 10.18 -2.64 -3.41
C GLY A 109 8.78 -2.85 -2.81
N VAL A 110 8.29 -1.91 -1.98
CA VAL A 110 6.92 -1.94 -1.43
C VAL A 110 5.90 -1.56 -2.50
N PHE A 111 6.14 -0.51 -3.27
CA PHE A 111 5.26 -0.15 -4.39
C PHE A 111 5.22 -1.23 -5.47
N ALA A 112 6.39 -1.78 -5.83
CA ALA A 112 6.45 -2.89 -6.78
C ALA A 112 5.67 -4.11 -6.26
N HIS A 113 5.64 -4.35 -4.94
CA HIS A 113 4.83 -5.40 -4.36
C HIS A 113 3.33 -5.14 -4.51
N ILE A 114 2.85 -3.91 -4.28
CA ILE A 114 1.44 -3.54 -4.50
C ILE A 114 1.04 -3.88 -5.93
N HIS A 115 1.77 -3.37 -6.91
CA HIS A 115 1.51 -3.65 -8.32
C HIS A 115 1.55 -5.16 -8.64
N ASN A 116 2.58 -5.86 -8.18
CA ASN A 116 2.77 -7.29 -8.50
C ASN A 116 1.72 -8.19 -7.84
N VAL A 117 1.13 -7.79 -6.70
CA VAL A 117 -0.01 -8.51 -6.11
C VAL A 117 -1.27 -8.32 -6.95
N ARG A 118 -1.56 -7.13 -7.45
CA ARG A 118 -2.66 -6.92 -8.42
C ARG A 118 -2.47 -7.79 -9.65
N ARG A 119 -1.26 -7.77 -10.22
CA ARG A 119 -0.88 -8.62 -11.35
C ARG A 119 -1.10 -10.11 -11.07
N LEU A 120 -0.75 -10.58 -9.87
CA LEU A 120 -0.96 -11.98 -9.47
C LEU A 120 -2.43 -12.39 -9.51
N TRP A 121 -3.34 -11.52 -9.06
CA TRP A 121 -4.78 -11.78 -9.12
C TRP A 121 -5.32 -11.74 -10.54
N LEU A 122 -4.82 -10.85 -11.39
CA LEU A 122 -5.16 -10.78 -12.81
C LEU A 122 -4.73 -12.07 -13.55
N ALA A 123 -3.49 -12.52 -13.33
CA ALA A 123 -2.94 -13.71 -13.97
C ALA A 123 -3.68 -15.02 -13.60
N ARG A 124 -4.30 -15.08 -12.41
CA ARG A 124 -5.09 -16.26 -12.00
C ARG A 124 -6.41 -16.42 -12.75
N ARG A 125 -6.95 -15.35 -13.30
CA ARG A 125 -8.22 -15.36 -14.02
C ARG A 125 -8.07 -15.29 -15.53
N ALA A 126 -7.18 -14.44 -15.99
CA ALA A 126 -6.90 -14.23 -17.40
C ALA A 126 -5.61 -14.96 -17.78
N ASP A 127 -5.42 -15.15 -19.06
CA ASP A 127 -4.13 -15.58 -19.57
C ASP A 127 -3.04 -14.62 -19.05
N GLU A 128 -1.94 -15.16 -18.55
CA GLU A 128 -0.81 -14.39 -18.01
C GLU A 128 -0.30 -13.35 -19.03
N ALA A 129 -0.49 -13.61 -20.31
CA ALA A 129 -0.15 -12.71 -21.41
C ALA A 129 -0.93 -11.39 -21.38
N ASN A 130 -2.11 -11.34 -20.77
CA ASN A 130 -2.95 -10.14 -20.69
C ASN A 130 -2.77 -9.36 -19.38
N ALA A 131 -1.97 -9.87 -18.44
CA ALA A 131 -1.65 -9.14 -17.22
C ALA A 131 -0.58 -8.07 -17.51
N PRO A 132 -0.62 -6.89 -16.87
CA PRO A 132 0.44 -5.90 -16.99
C PRO A 132 1.81 -6.49 -16.68
N ALA A 133 2.87 -5.96 -17.28
CA ALA A 133 4.23 -6.45 -17.06
C ALA A 133 4.59 -6.39 -15.56
N LYS A 134 5.37 -7.35 -15.09
CA LYS A 134 5.88 -7.37 -13.73
C LYS A 134 6.79 -6.15 -13.50
N LEU A 135 6.63 -5.48 -12.38
CA LEU A 135 7.51 -4.40 -11.97
C LEU A 135 8.69 -4.97 -11.16
N GLU A 136 9.91 -4.68 -11.59
CA GLU A 136 11.10 -5.18 -10.94
C GLU A 136 11.38 -4.43 -9.63
N ARG A 137 11.52 -5.21 -8.53
CA ARG A 137 11.60 -4.67 -7.17
C ARG A 137 12.88 -3.91 -6.88
N ASP A 138 13.95 -4.25 -7.61
CA ASP A 138 15.30 -3.78 -7.31
C ASP A 138 15.77 -2.68 -8.26
N SER A 139 14.99 -2.36 -9.31
CA SER A 139 15.39 -1.40 -10.33
C SER A 139 14.28 -0.42 -10.76
N ALA A 140 13.03 -0.62 -10.36
CA ALA A 140 11.92 0.22 -10.80
C ALA A 140 12.12 1.70 -10.42
N THR A 141 11.98 2.57 -11.39
CA THR A 141 11.96 4.02 -11.19
C THR A 141 10.60 4.50 -10.65
N ILE A 142 10.54 5.73 -10.17
CA ILE A 142 9.27 6.36 -9.74
C ILE A 142 8.27 6.40 -10.89
N GLU A 143 8.72 6.74 -12.09
CA GLU A 143 7.84 6.88 -13.26
C GLU A 143 7.34 5.53 -13.78
N GLU A 144 8.19 4.51 -13.85
CA GLU A 144 7.76 3.15 -14.15
C GLU A 144 6.76 2.64 -13.12
N THR A 145 6.96 2.96 -11.84
CA THR A 145 6.04 2.60 -10.77
C THR A 145 4.69 3.29 -10.92
N ARG A 146 4.69 4.59 -11.22
CA ARG A 146 3.48 5.37 -11.51
C ARG A 146 2.66 4.72 -12.63
N THR A 147 3.32 4.45 -13.75
CA THR A 147 2.72 3.85 -14.94
C THR A 147 2.20 2.43 -14.65
N ALA A 148 2.98 1.60 -13.96
CA ALA A 148 2.61 0.24 -13.62
C ALA A 148 1.39 0.18 -12.67
N LEU A 149 1.34 1.04 -11.66
CA LEU A 149 0.20 1.14 -10.75
C LEU A 149 -1.07 1.53 -11.49
N SER A 150 -1.01 2.53 -12.39
CA SER A 150 -2.15 2.94 -13.22
C SER A 150 -2.61 1.81 -14.13
N ALA A 151 -1.68 1.13 -14.81
CA ALA A 151 -2.01 0.01 -15.69
C ALA A 151 -2.67 -1.16 -14.94
N SER A 152 -2.14 -1.53 -13.77
CA SER A 152 -2.73 -2.58 -12.96
C SER A 152 -4.07 -2.18 -12.35
N CYS A 153 -4.27 -0.90 -12.03
CA CYS A 153 -5.57 -0.40 -11.61
C CYS A 153 -6.61 -0.56 -12.72
N ALA A 154 -6.33 -0.09 -13.92
CA ALA A 154 -7.23 -0.22 -15.07
C ALA A 154 -7.62 -1.68 -15.34
N ALA A 155 -6.63 -2.60 -15.30
CA ALA A 155 -6.89 -4.02 -15.51
C ALA A 155 -7.75 -4.65 -14.38
N VAL A 156 -7.49 -4.31 -13.11
CA VAL A 156 -8.32 -4.76 -11.99
C VAL A 156 -9.72 -4.17 -12.07
N THR A 157 -9.86 -2.90 -12.45
CA THR A 157 -11.16 -2.25 -12.64
C THR A 157 -12.01 -2.97 -13.71
N THR A 158 -11.39 -3.38 -14.82
CA THR A 158 -12.05 -4.21 -15.85
C THR A 158 -12.50 -5.54 -15.25
N LEU A 159 -11.61 -6.23 -14.52
CA LEU A 159 -11.93 -7.49 -13.85
C LEU A 159 -13.11 -7.34 -12.86
N LEU A 160 -13.17 -6.25 -12.10
CA LEU A 160 -14.26 -5.98 -11.16
C LEU A 160 -15.59 -5.78 -11.90
N ARG A 161 -15.61 -5.01 -12.99
CA ARG A 161 -16.81 -4.79 -13.82
C ARG A 161 -17.32 -6.10 -14.43
N GLU A 162 -16.43 -6.93 -14.97
CA GLU A 162 -16.79 -8.25 -15.48
C GLU A 162 -17.35 -9.17 -14.38
N ALA A 163 -16.73 -9.19 -13.20
CA ALA A 163 -17.22 -9.97 -12.07
C ALA A 163 -18.61 -9.52 -11.62
N LEU A 164 -18.85 -8.21 -11.54
CA LEU A 164 -20.15 -7.62 -11.20
C LEU A 164 -21.21 -7.97 -12.23
N ALA A 165 -20.90 -7.87 -13.52
CA ALA A 165 -21.80 -8.29 -14.61
C ALA A 165 -22.10 -9.79 -14.57
N GLY A 166 -21.16 -10.61 -14.07
CA GLY A 166 -21.30 -12.05 -13.86
C GLY A 166 -21.92 -12.46 -12.53
N GLY A 167 -22.62 -11.56 -11.84
CA GLY A 167 -23.31 -11.87 -10.57
C GLY A 167 -22.44 -11.70 -9.33
N GLY A 168 -21.33 -10.99 -9.42
CA GLY A 168 -20.49 -10.63 -8.27
C GLY A 168 -19.52 -11.71 -7.80
N HIS A 169 -19.36 -12.80 -8.53
CA HIS A 169 -18.42 -13.86 -8.20
C HIS A 169 -17.03 -13.55 -8.74
N MET A 170 -16.03 -13.71 -7.86
CA MET A 170 -14.61 -13.63 -8.25
C MET A 170 -14.04 -15.03 -8.39
N ALA A 171 -13.43 -15.34 -9.53
CA ALA A 171 -12.64 -16.56 -9.67
C ALA A 171 -11.47 -16.52 -8.67
N GLU A 172 -11.17 -17.64 -8.03
CA GLU A 172 -10.05 -17.82 -7.10
C GLU A 172 -10.10 -16.93 -5.83
N PHE A 173 -11.15 -16.13 -5.62
CA PHE A 173 -11.32 -15.33 -4.40
C PHE A 173 -12.72 -15.51 -3.81
N LYS A 174 -12.78 -15.88 -2.54
CA LYS A 174 -14.03 -16.01 -1.78
C LYS A 174 -14.08 -14.95 -0.69
N PRO A 175 -15.25 -14.38 -0.36
CA PRO A 175 -16.57 -14.87 -0.81
C PRO A 175 -17.02 -14.31 -2.17
N ASP A 176 -16.66 -13.05 -2.54
CA ASP A 176 -17.23 -12.32 -3.66
C ASP A 176 -16.38 -11.10 -4.06
N VAL A 177 -16.86 -10.34 -5.05
CA VAL A 177 -16.19 -9.12 -5.54
C VAL A 177 -16.08 -8.03 -4.46
N ALA A 178 -17.05 -7.88 -3.58
CA ALA A 178 -16.99 -6.88 -2.50
C ALA A 178 -15.91 -7.25 -1.49
N GLY A 179 -15.81 -8.53 -1.12
CA GLY A 179 -14.74 -9.06 -0.30
C GLY A 179 -13.37 -8.85 -0.93
N PHE A 180 -13.25 -9.03 -2.26
CA PHE A 180 -12.00 -8.77 -2.98
C PHE A 180 -11.60 -7.29 -2.94
N VAL A 181 -12.53 -6.36 -3.17
CA VAL A 181 -12.26 -4.91 -3.08
C VAL A 181 -11.82 -4.55 -1.66
N GLY A 182 -12.52 -5.05 -0.64
CA GLY A 182 -12.14 -4.84 0.75
C GLY A 182 -10.74 -5.35 1.06
N TYR A 183 -10.41 -6.57 0.62
CA TYR A 183 -9.06 -7.14 0.75
C TYR A 183 -8.01 -6.28 0.06
N ALA A 184 -8.24 -5.88 -1.19
CA ALA A 184 -7.28 -5.10 -1.96
C ALA A 184 -6.99 -3.75 -1.29
N ILE A 185 -8.03 -3.03 -0.85
CA ILE A 185 -7.89 -1.75 -0.14
C ILE A 185 -7.12 -1.93 1.18
N ALA A 186 -7.47 -2.95 1.98
CA ALA A 186 -6.82 -3.22 3.26
C ALA A 186 -5.34 -3.60 3.07
N HIS A 187 -5.03 -4.47 2.11
CA HIS A 187 -3.67 -4.87 1.79
C HIS A 187 -2.81 -3.68 1.35
N GLU A 188 -3.32 -2.83 0.47
CA GLU A 188 -2.59 -1.67 -0.02
C GLU A 188 -2.47 -0.59 1.06
N ALA A 189 -3.49 -0.39 1.91
CA ALA A 189 -3.41 0.50 3.05
C ALA A 189 -2.32 0.07 4.06
N HIS A 190 -2.17 -1.26 4.29
CA HIS A 190 -1.08 -1.79 5.09
C HIS A 190 0.29 -1.41 4.50
N HIS A 191 0.46 -1.54 3.19
CA HIS A 191 1.70 -1.18 2.52
C HIS A 191 1.95 0.32 2.48
N ARG A 192 0.93 1.16 2.32
CA ARG A 192 1.07 2.62 2.49
C ARG A 192 1.59 3.00 3.88
N GLY A 193 1.09 2.33 4.92
CA GLY A 193 1.61 2.49 6.28
C GLY A 193 3.09 2.13 6.39
N GLN A 194 3.52 1.04 5.77
CA GLN A 194 4.94 0.65 5.71
C GLN A 194 5.80 1.73 5.02
N ILE A 195 5.34 2.26 3.88
CA ILE A 195 6.04 3.33 3.15
C ILE A 195 6.20 4.58 4.03
N CYS A 196 5.14 5.01 4.72
CA CYS A 196 5.19 6.15 5.62
C CYS A 196 6.17 5.94 6.79
N ILE A 197 6.25 4.71 7.33
CA ILE A 197 7.23 4.35 8.37
C ILE A 197 8.65 4.39 7.80
N LEU A 198 8.89 3.81 6.62
CA LEU A 198 10.19 3.85 5.96
C LEU A 198 10.66 5.29 5.70
N ALA A 199 9.80 6.14 5.16
CA ALA A 199 10.10 7.55 4.93
C ALA A 199 10.51 8.27 6.23
N ARG A 200 9.82 7.99 7.33
CA ARG A 200 10.16 8.54 8.65
C ARG A 200 11.52 8.03 9.16
N LEU A 201 11.78 6.73 9.04
CA LEU A 201 13.07 6.13 9.46
C LEU A 201 14.25 6.66 8.64
N LEU A 202 14.01 7.03 7.39
CA LEU A 202 14.99 7.64 6.49
C LEU A 202 15.12 9.16 6.68
N GLY A 203 14.48 9.74 7.68
CA GLY A 203 14.59 11.16 8.00
C GLY A 203 13.78 12.09 7.07
N LYS A 204 12.89 11.55 6.25
CA LYS A 204 12.04 12.28 5.30
C LYS A 204 10.55 11.93 5.52
N PRO A 205 9.99 12.13 6.72
CA PRO A 205 8.58 11.88 6.97
C PRO A 205 7.71 12.74 6.06
N LEU A 206 6.55 12.24 5.68
CA LEU A 206 5.54 13.10 5.06
C LEU A 206 5.21 14.24 6.03
N PRO A 207 5.16 15.50 5.56
CA PRO A 207 4.63 16.60 6.33
C PRO A 207 3.20 16.30 6.81
N GLN A 208 2.82 16.79 7.98
CA GLN A 208 1.55 16.47 8.61
C GLN A 208 0.34 16.73 7.70
N ALA A 209 0.34 17.85 6.99
CA ALA A 209 -0.74 18.20 6.06
C ALA A 209 -0.89 17.15 4.94
N GLN A 210 0.21 16.71 4.32
CA GLN A 210 0.19 15.66 3.29
C GLN A 210 -0.24 14.31 3.87
N GLY A 211 0.14 14.01 5.12
CA GLY A 211 -0.33 12.82 5.82
C GLY A 211 -1.84 12.80 6.01
N TYR A 212 -2.45 13.93 6.34
CA TYR A 212 -3.93 14.04 6.42
C TYR A 212 -4.60 13.94 5.04
N GLU A 213 -4.00 14.46 3.99
CA GLU A 213 -4.52 14.35 2.63
C GLU A 213 -4.61 12.91 2.11
N LEU A 214 -3.87 11.95 2.67
CA LEU A 214 -4.06 10.53 2.40
C LEU A 214 -5.45 10.02 2.84
N TRP A 215 -6.06 10.67 3.83
CA TRP A 215 -7.39 10.36 4.36
C TRP A 215 -8.50 11.22 3.76
N ASN A 216 -8.17 12.18 2.92
CA ASN A 216 -9.14 13.02 2.23
C ASN A 216 -9.82 12.23 1.10
N TRP A 217 -10.60 11.23 1.51
CA TRP A 217 -11.25 10.27 0.60
C TRP A 217 -12.10 10.95 -0.46
N ARG A 218 -12.87 11.99 -0.06
CA ARG A 218 -13.70 12.74 -1.00
C ARG A 218 -12.87 13.33 -2.14
N LYS A 219 -11.80 14.06 -1.80
CA LYS A 219 -10.93 14.68 -2.79
C LYS A 219 -10.24 13.62 -3.69
N ARG A 220 -9.81 12.51 -3.10
CA ARG A 220 -9.20 11.41 -3.88
C ARG A 220 -10.22 10.75 -4.81
N ALA A 221 -11.49 10.64 -4.40
CA ALA A 221 -12.55 10.12 -5.23
C ALA A 221 -12.87 11.05 -6.41
N GLU A 222 -12.95 12.36 -6.16
CA GLU A 222 -13.12 13.38 -7.21
C GLU A 222 -11.95 13.35 -8.22
N GLU A 223 -10.72 13.19 -7.75
CA GLU A 223 -9.53 13.07 -8.61
C GLU A 223 -9.46 11.74 -9.38
N ALA A 224 -9.98 10.65 -8.83
CA ALA A 224 -10.01 9.35 -9.50
C ALA A 224 -10.97 9.32 -10.68
N ARG A 225 -12.05 10.09 -10.61
CA ARG A 225 -13.04 10.29 -11.67
C ARG A 225 -13.36 11.77 -11.77
N PRO A 226 -12.53 12.56 -12.45
CA PRO A 226 -12.85 13.96 -12.68
C PRO A 226 -14.15 14.04 -13.48
N GLU A 227 -15.05 14.96 -13.06
CA GLU A 227 -16.26 15.26 -13.84
C GLU A 227 -15.81 15.69 -15.23
N GLU A 228 -16.44 15.12 -16.27
CA GLU A 228 -16.21 15.60 -17.63
C GLU A 228 -16.72 17.05 -17.72
N PRO A 229 -15.96 17.95 -18.36
CA PRO A 229 -16.27 19.36 -18.46
C PRO A 229 -17.56 19.64 -19.26
#